data_3fa2e226f77d2272ede4aeb09ca13948
#
_entry.id   3fa2e226f77d2272ede4aeb09ca13948
#
_cell.length_a   1.000
_cell.length_b   1.000
_cell.length_c   1.000
_cell.angle_alpha   90.00
_cell.angle_beta   90.00
_cell.angle_gamma   90.00
#
_symmetry.space_group_name_H-M   'P 1'
#
loop_
_entity.id
_entity.type
_entity.pdbx_description
1 polymer ?
#
loop_
_entity_poly.entity_id
_entity_poly.type
_entity_poly.pdbx_seq_one_letter_code
_entity_poly.pdbx_strand_id
1 'polypeptide(L)'
;MSKMTAPQWIVADGAAIDGLTERLEVCGLEHHCLFPSSTLKEAAGAAPWLIQIDPENAFARSLLDQTPGAHWSIWTSGIMLSSTMPGSALAQHLKKRVLRTRPKNGRTFHRFWEPAAVFDYFSALHRLPDRARELFHSAEGSIEGILARDIARDRTVFVLNSVSGTHLTTQFQHDLDPVELEGLLASVLRPFAPDMAQRLLRSDPETVGHLSALDFEDALTESCVRLHGYGFRKVSMMRELALQDIWMGGPFEMYDPQLHEICTCDLEEDAKYAALRDAIAASSQPGSL
;
A
#
# COMPACT_ATOMS: atom_id res chain seq x y z
N MET A 1 17.45 -13.01 -17.51
CA MET A 1 17.28 -11.95 -16.50
C MET A 1 17.42 -10.61 -17.21
N SER A 2 16.33 -9.87 -17.35
CA SER A 2 16.39 -8.52 -17.93
C SER A 2 17.18 -7.64 -16.96
N LYS A 3 18.20 -6.92 -17.45
CA LYS A 3 18.91 -5.94 -16.65
C LYS A 3 17.97 -4.75 -16.46
N MET A 4 17.58 -4.49 -15.23
CA MET A 4 16.88 -3.26 -14.90
C MET A 4 17.81 -2.07 -15.20
N THR A 5 17.31 -1.13 -15.98
CA THR A 5 18.01 0.18 -16.14
C THR A 5 17.97 0.90 -14.79
N ALA A 6 19.00 1.71 -14.51
CA ALA A 6 18.99 2.53 -13.30
C ALA A 6 17.74 3.44 -13.30
N PRO A 7 17.11 3.70 -12.13
CA PRO A 7 16.01 4.64 -12.05
C PRO A 7 16.37 6.01 -12.63
N GLN A 8 15.48 6.54 -13.47
CA GLN A 8 15.68 7.86 -14.10
C GLN A 8 14.71 8.90 -13.56
N TRP A 9 13.67 8.46 -12.83
CA TRP A 9 12.60 9.31 -12.36
C TRP A 9 12.30 9.07 -10.88
N ILE A 10 11.90 10.14 -10.20
CA ILE A 10 11.34 10.13 -8.85
C ILE A 10 9.87 10.53 -8.95
N VAL A 11 8.99 9.83 -8.22
CA VAL A 11 7.66 10.36 -7.88
C VAL A 11 7.71 10.76 -6.42
N ALA A 12 7.77 12.07 -6.18
CA ALA A 12 7.87 12.66 -4.85
C ALA A 12 6.50 13.17 -4.36
N ASP A 13 6.22 12.96 -3.08
CA ASP A 13 5.02 13.46 -2.43
C ASP A 13 5.21 14.91 -1.98
N GLY A 14 4.49 15.85 -2.61
CA GLY A 14 4.55 17.25 -2.21
C GLY A 14 4.04 17.52 -0.80
N ALA A 15 3.15 16.68 -0.27
CA ALA A 15 2.68 16.82 1.10
C ALA A 15 3.74 16.41 2.13
N ALA A 16 4.71 15.59 1.76
CA ALA A 16 5.77 15.10 2.64
C ALA A 16 7.07 15.89 2.52
N ILE A 17 7.21 16.74 1.50
CA ILE A 17 8.42 17.53 1.24
C ILE A 17 8.07 19.02 1.21
N ASP A 18 8.32 19.72 2.30
CA ASP A 18 8.04 21.14 2.41
C ASP A 18 8.79 21.97 1.34
N GLY A 19 8.05 22.88 0.69
CA GLY A 19 8.62 23.77 -0.33
C GLY A 19 9.10 23.04 -1.60
N LEU A 20 8.59 21.82 -1.88
CA LEU A 20 9.00 21.06 -3.07
C LEU A 20 8.73 21.85 -4.34
N THR A 21 7.57 22.46 -4.49
CA THR A 21 7.19 23.22 -5.70
C THR A 21 8.14 24.35 -5.97
N GLU A 22 8.44 25.17 -4.98
CA GLU A 22 9.35 26.34 -5.09
C GLU A 22 10.77 25.89 -5.45
N ARG A 23 11.21 24.75 -4.94
CA ARG A 23 12.52 24.18 -5.26
C ARG A 23 12.58 23.67 -6.69
N LEU A 24 11.50 23.03 -7.17
CA LEU A 24 11.41 22.54 -8.55
C LEU A 24 11.45 23.68 -9.57
N GLU A 25 10.86 24.83 -9.27
CA GLU A 25 10.91 26.00 -10.15
C GLU A 25 12.33 26.52 -10.40
N VAL A 26 13.25 26.30 -9.45
CA VAL A 26 14.63 26.85 -9.52
C VAL A 26 15.70 25.78 -9.77
N CYS A 27 15.40 24.49 -9.64
CA CYS A 27 16.40 23.44 -9.70
C CYS A 27 16.89 23.10 -11.12
N GLY A 28 16.15 23.51 -12.16
CA GLY A 28 16.49 23.24 -13.57
C GLY A 28 16.26 21.78 -14.02
N LEU A 29 15.67 20.92 -13.18
CA LEU A 29 15.34 19.55 -13.55
C LEU A 29 14.03 19.50 -14.34
N GLU A 30 13.91 18.54 -15.27
CA GLU A 30 12.63 18.21 -15.85
C GLU A 30 11.70 17.69 -14.76
N HIS A 31 10.52 18.30 -14.62
CA HIS A 31 9.55 17.91 -13.62
C HIS A 31 8.11 18.12 -14.10
N HIS A 32 7.20 17.30 -13.61
CA HIS A 32 5.79 17.33 -13.99
C HIS A 32 4.91 17.10 -12.78
N CYS A 33 3.95 18.01 -12.54
CA CYS A 33 2.90 17.80 -11.56
C CYS A 33 1.97 16.66 -11.99
N LEU A 34 1.67 15.72 -11.10
CA LEU A 34 0.80 14.59 -11.39
C LEU A 34 -0.67 14.83 -11.01
N PHE A 35 -1.01 15.96 -10.38
CA PHE A 35 -2.41 16.31 -10.17
C PHE A 35 -3.07 16.77 -11.48
N PRO A 36 -4.34 16.42 -11.69
CA PRO A 36 -5.15 17.04 -12.72
C PRO A 36 -5.25 18.56 -12.51
N SER A 37 -5.28 19.33 -13.60
CA SER A 37 -5.33 20.80 -13.52
C SER A 37 -6.52 21.35 -12.72
N SER A 38 -7.64 20.61 -12.66
CA SER A 38 -8.80 20.97 -11.85
C SER A 38 -8.55 20.87 -10.35
N THR A 39 -7.64 20.02 -9.92
CA THR A 39 -7.32 19.78 -8.49
C THR A 39 -6.14 20.64 -8.02
N LEU A 40 -5.28 21.06 -8.95
CA LEU A 40 -4.03 21.74 -8.63
C LEU A 40 -4.27 23.07 -7.88
N LYS A 41 -5.36 23.78 -8.19
CA LYS A 41 -5.67 25.08 -7.55
C LYS A 41 -5.92 24.97 -6.04
N GLU A 42 -6.45 23.83 -5.59
CA GLU A 42 -6.87 23.64 -4.20
C GLU A 42 -5.83 22.90 -3.36
N ALA A 43 -4.94 22.14 -4.02
CA ALA A 43 -4.01 21.24 -3.34
C ALA A 43 -2.59 21.27 -3.94
N ALA A 44 -2.14 22.41 -4.46
CA ALA A 44 -0.84 22.52 -5.13
C ALA A 44 0.34 22.06 -4.25
N GLY A 45 0.34 22.43 -2.97
CA GLY A 45 1.40 22.06 -2.03
C GLY A 45 1.43 20.57 -1.67
N ALA A 46 0.34 19.84 -1.93
CA ALA A 46 0.25 18.40 -1.68
C ALA A 46 0.37 17.56 -2.96
N ALA A 47 0.65 18.19 -4.10
CA ALA A 47 0.71 17.49 -5.37
C ALA A 47 1.90 16.53 -5.43
N PRO A 48 1.70 15.30 -5.95
CA PRO A 48 2.83 14.46 -6.31
C PRO A 48 3.51 14.98 -7.57
N TRP A 49 4.84 14.87 -7.59
CA TRP A 49 5.67 15.37 -8.69
C TRP A 49 6.52 14.25 -9.28
N LEU A 50 6.49 14.12 -10.60
CA LEU A 50 7.47 13.35 -11.36
C LEU A 50 8.69 14.23 -11.61
N ILE A 51 9.88 13.80 -11.20
CA ILE A 51 11.12 14.57 -11.24
C ILE A 51 12.21 13.74 -11.89
N GLN A 52 12.91 14.26 -12.88
CA GLN A 52 14.03 13.59 -13.50
C GLN A 52 15.21 13.48 -12.51
N ILE A 53 15.85 12.32 -12.47
CA ILE A 53 17.08 12.11 -11.70
C ILE A 53 18.26 12.59 -12.56
N ASP A 54 18.95 13.61 -12.06
CA ASP A 54 20.26 14.03 -12.56
C ASP A 54 21.27 13.96 -11.41
N PRO A 55 22.22 13.02 -11.44
CA PRO A 55 23.21 12.87 -10.37
C PRO A 55 24.10 14.08 -10.15
N GLU A 56 24.26 14.95 -11.16
CA GLU A 56 25.06 16.17 -11.06
C GLU A 56 24.28 17.32 -10.40
N ASN A 57 22.97 17.24 -10.39
CA ASN A 57 22.10 18.25 -9.79
C ASN A 57 22.08 18.14 -8.25
N ALA A 58 22.38 19.25 -7.57
CA ALA A 58 22.45 19.27 -6.10
C ALA A 58 21.12 18.94 -5.43
N PHE A 59 19.99 19.38 -6.01
CA PHE A 59 18.67 19.09 -5.47
C PHE A 59 18.31 17.61 -5.67
N ALA A 60 18.57 17.01 -6.84
CA ALA A 60 18.38 15.59 -7.06
C ALA A 60 19.18 14.75 -6.05
N ARG A 61 20.44 15.11 -5.80
CA ARG A 61 21.26 14.44 -4.77
C ARG A 61 20.66 14.56 -3.39
N SER A 62 20.12 15.72 -3.02
CA SER A 62 19.49 15.88 -1.71
C SER A 62 18.25 15.04 -1.52
N LEU A 63 17.47 14.81 -2.58
CA LEU A 63 16.31 13.88 -2.56
C LEU A 63 16.74 12.42 -2.39
N LEU A 64 17.91 12.05 -2.92
CA LEU A 64 18.45 10.69 -2.84
C LEU A 64 19.25 10.42 -1.55
N ASP A 65 19.45 11.44 -0.72
CA ASP A 65 20.19 11.32 0.52
C ASP A 65 19.51 10.32 1.48
N GLN A 66 20.28 9.34 1.96
CA GLN A 66 19.85 8.31 2.88
C GLN A 66 20.21 8.60 4.34
N THR A 67 20.77 9.78 4.60
CA THR A 67 21.17 10.17 5.97
C THR A 67 19.95 10.16 6.89
N PRO A 68 19.99 9.46 8.03
CA PRO A 68 18.89 9.47 8.98
C PRO A 68 18.58 10.89 9.44
N GLY A 69 17.33 11.31 9.33
CA GLY A 69 16.90 12.68 9.65
C GLY A 69 17.01 13.69 8.51
N ALA A 70 17.41 13.29 7.30
CA ALA A 70 17.35 14.14 6.12
C ALA A 70 15.88 14.56 5.88
N HIS A 71 15.63 15.88 5.90
CA HIS A 71 14.27 16.45 5.75
C HIS A 71 13.62 16.22 4.38
N TRP A 72 14.38 15.73 3.40
CA TRP A 72 13.98 15.69 1.99
C TRP A 72 14.23 14.34 1.33
N SER A 73 14.19 13.25 2.07
CA SER A 73 14.53 11.95 1.51
C SER A 73 13.37 11.33 0.73
N ILE A 74 13.61 10.97 -0.54
CA ILE A 74 12.66 10.20 -1.34
C ILE A 74 12.33 8.84 -0.71
N TRP A 75 13.25 8.31 0.10
CA TRP A 75 13.08 7.04 0.80
C TRP A 75 11.93 7.06 1.81
N THR A 76 11.50 8.25 2.25
CA THR A 76 10.36 8.43 3.16
C THR A 76 9.14 9.04 2.48
N SER A 77 9.30 9.63 1.29
CA SER A 77 8.30 10.51 0.69
C SER A 77 7.97 10.20 -0.76
N GLY A 78 8.40 9.05 -1.29
CA GLY A 78 8.10 8.72 -2.68
C GLY A 78 8.75 7.44 -3.16
N ILE A 79 8.78 7.28 -4.48
CA ILE A 79 9.33 6.11 -5.18
C ILE A 79 10.24 6.55 -6.32
N MET A 80 11.12 5.64 -6.75
CA MET A 80 11.90 5.82 -7.96
C MET A 80 11.42 4.89 -9.07
N LEU A 81 11.48 5.36 -10.30
CA LEU A 81 11.01 4.64 -11.48
C LEU A 81 12.12 4.49 -12.51
N SER A 82 12.16 3.31 -13.15
CA SER A 82 12.85 3.07 -14.41
C SER A 82 11.80 2.98 -15.51
N SER A 83 11.94 3.77 -16.58
CA SER A 83 10.94 3.83 -17.66
C SER A 83 11.58 4.11 -19.02
N THR A 84 11.01 3.50 -20.07
CA THR A 84 11.35 3.81 -21.46
C THR A 84 10.51 4.96 -22.03
N MET A 85 9.50 5.43 -21.31
CA MET A 85 8.67 6.55 -21.73
C MET A 85 9.41 7.89 -21.57
N PRO A 86 9.23 8.84 -22.51
CA PRO A 86 9.62 10.25 -22.28
C PRO A 86 8.91 10.81 -21.04
N GLY A 87 9.54 11.80 -20.37
CA GLY A 87 9.01 12.35 -19.10
C GLY A 87 7.58 12.88 -19.20
N SER A 88 7.26 13.62 -20.25
CA SER A 88 5.91 14.14 -20.48
C SER A 88 4.87 13.03 -20.68
N ALA A 89 5.22 11.96 -21.39
CA ALA A 89 4.37 10.81 -21.61
C ALA A 89 4.18 10.01 -20.31
N LEU A 90 5.26 9.77 -19.58
CA LEU A 90 5.22 9.12 -18.28
C LEU A 90 4.33 9.91 -17.29
N ALA A 91 4.47 11.23 -17.26
CA ALA A 91 3.63 12.08 -16.42
C ALA A 91 2.14 11.97 -16.78
N GLN A 92 1.78 12.01 -18.06
CA GLN A 92 0.39 11.83 -18.49
C GLN A 92 -0.14 10.43 -18.16
N HIS A 93 0.70 9.41 -18.30
CA HIS A 93 0.38 8.05 -17.94
C HIS A 93 0.09 7.91 -16.44
N LEU A 94 0.92 8.48 -15.58
CA LEU A 94 0.77 8.43 -14.13
C LEU A 94 -0.39 9.30 -13.62
N LYS A 95 -0.64 10.48 -14.22
CA LYS A 95 -1.78 11.35 -13.87
C LYS A 95 -3.12 10.62 -13.86
N LYS A 96 -3.34 9.72 -14.81
CA LYS A 96 -4.59 8.95 -14.91
C LYS A 96 -4.83 8.05 -13.70
N ARG A 97 -3.77 7.75 -12.93
CA ARG A 97 -3.79 6.82 -11.78
C ARG A 97 -3.92 7.51 -10.43
N VAL A 98 -3.60 8.80 -10.39
CA VAL A 98 -3.66 9.58 -9.15
C VAL A 98 -5.09 9.73 -8.64
N LEU A 99 -6.05 9.89 -9.54
CA LEU A 99 -7.45 10.05 -9.18
C LEU A 99 -8.24 8.82 -9.62
N ARG A 100 -8.67 8.01 -8.65
CA ARG A 100 -9.39 6.77 -8.85
C ARG A 100 -10.79 6.86 -8.24
N THR A 101 -11.66 5.96 -8.64
CA THR A 101 -13.01 5.85 -8.09
C THR A 101 -13.06 4.68 -7.09
N ARG A 102 -13.63 4.90 -5.92
CA ARG A 102 -13.95 3.82 -4.98
C ARG A 102 -15.41 3.41 -5.15
N PRO A 103 -15.72 2.11 -5.09
CA PRO A 103 -17.11 1.67 -5.01
C PRO A 103 -17.83 2.39 -3.86
N LYS A 104 -18.98 3.00 -4.15
CA LYS A 104 -19.83 3.74 -3.19
C LYS A 104 -19.26 5.08 -2.63
N ASN A 105 -17.97 5.37 -2.76
CA ASN A 105 -17.31 6.49 -2.05
C ASN A 105 -16.82 7.62 -2.98
N GLY A 106 -17.18 7.59 -4.26
CA GLY A 106 -16.76 8.63 -5.20
C GLY A 106 -15.26 8.63 -5.50
N ARG A 107 -14.73 9.76 -5.91
CA ARG A 107 -13.32 9.91 -6.29
C ARG A 107 -12.41 9.96 -5.07
N THR A 108 -11.25 9.31 -5.18
CA THR A 108 -10.21 9.30 -4.15
C THR A 108 -8.84 9.48 -4.76
N PHE A 109 -7.92 10.07 -4.01
CA PHE A 109 -6.51 10.08 -4.38
C PHE A 109 -5.92 8.70 -4.11
N HIS A 110 -5.35 8.11 -5.16
CA HIS A 110 -4.61 6.87 -5.08
C HIS A 110 -3.13 7.19 -5.01
N ARG A 111 -2.56 7.09 -3.82
CA ARG A 111 -1.15 7.42 -3.53
C ARG A 111 -0.25 6.22 -3.79
N PHE A 112 -0.20 5.73 -5.04
CA PHE A 112 0.64 4.59 -5.43
C PHE A 112 2.14 4.84 -5.21
N TRP A 113 2.54 6.10 -4.99
CA TRP A 113 3.91 6.51 -4.71
C TRP A 113 4.27 6.47 -3.22
N GLU A 114 3.38 6.10 -2.34
CA GLU A 114 3.65 6.01 -0.91
C GLU A 114 4.55 4.80 -0.63
N PRO A 115 5.79 4.98 -0.09
CA PRO A 115 6.73 3.87 0.08
C PRO A 115 6.17 2.71 0.90
N ALA A 116 5.39 3.01 1.95
CA ALA A 116 4.76 2.01 2.79
C ALA A 116 3.74 1.13 2.04
N ALA A 117 3.09 1.69 0.99
CA ALA A 117 2.07 0.99 0.21
C ALA A 117 2.65 0.14 -0.92
N VAL A 118 3.88 0.39 -1.36
CA VAL A 118 4.45 -0.23 -2.57
C VAL A 118 4.42 -1.74 -2.51
N PHE A 119 4.84 -2.34 -1.41
CA PHE A 119 4.90 -3.79 -1.30
C PHE A 119 3.51 -4.42 -1.39
N ASP A 120 2.58 -4.01 -0.55
CA ASP A 120 1.26 -4.64 -0.45
C ASP A 120 0.39 -4.33 -1.68
N TYR A 121 0.40 -3.07 -2.15
CA TYR A 121 -0.34 -2.68 -3.34
C TYR A 121 0.13 -3.42 -4.59
N PHE A 122 1.44 -3.47 -4.84
CA PHE A 122 1.95 -4.15 -6.04
C PHE A 122 1.88 -5.68 -5.93
N SER A 123 1.96 -6.24 -4.73
CA SER A 123 1.66 -7.67 -4.51
C SER A 123 0.22 -8.00 -4.87
N ALA A 124 -0.73 -7.16 -4.48
CA ALA A 124 -2.13 -7.29 -4.87
C ALA A 124 -2.31 -7.11 -6.39
N LEU A 125 -1.65 -6.12 -6.98
CA LEU A 125 -1.73 -5.84 -8.41
C LEU A 125 -1.19 -7.00 -9.28
N HIS A 126 -0.21 -7.76 -8.81
CA HIS A 126 0.27 -8.96 -9.51
C HIS A 126 -0.81 -10.06 -9.66
N ARG A 127 -1.83 -10.04 -8.82
CA ARG A 127 -3.00 -10.93 -8.93
C ARG A 127 -3.98 -10.48 -10.02
N LEU A 128 -3.77 -9.29 -10.60
CA LEU A 128 -4.62 -8.64 -11.59
C LEU A 128 -3.80 -8.29 -12.85
N PRO A 129 -3.49 -9.26 -13.74
CA PRO A 129 -2.58 -9.06 -14.87
C PRO A 129 -2.95 -7.89 -15.78
N ASP A 130 -4.23 -7.66 -16.03
CA ASP A 130 -4.68 -6.57 -16.89
C ASP A 130 -4.47 -5.19 -16.21
N ARG A 131 -4.72 -5.08 -14.90
CA ARG A 131 -4.43 -3.88 -14.13
C ARG A 131 -2.93 -3.61 -14.02
N ALA A 132 -2.14 -4.64 -13.80
CA ALA A 132 -0.68 -4.54 -13.83
C ALA A 132 -0.20 -4.05 -15.20
N ARG A 133 -0.74 -4.60 -16.28
CA ARG A 133 -0.43 -4.15 -17.65
C ARG A 133 -0.80 -2.69 -17.85
N GLU A 134 -1.98 -2.26 -17.42
CA GLU A 134 -2.39 -0.86 -17.50
C GLU A 134 -1.43 0.08 -16.77
N LEU A 135 -0.87 -0.34 -15.63
CA LEU A 135 0.08 0.48 -14.87
C LEU A 135 1.45 0.53 -15.56
N PHE A 136 1.97 -0.61 -15.98
CA PHE A 136 3.34 -0.71 -16.46
C PHE A 136 3.51 -0.36 -17.93
N HIS A 137 2.46 -0.36 -18.75
CA HIS A 137 2.57 -0.15 -20.20
C HIS A 137 1.69 1.00 -20.70
N SER A 138 2.17 1.65 -21.75
CA SER A 138 1.45 2.60 -22.59
C SER A 138 1.83 2.42 -24.06
N ALA A 139 1.20 3.16 -24.97
CA ALA A 139 1.60 3.18 -26.37
C ALA A 139 3.01 3.77 -26.59
N GLU A 140 3.51 4.56 -25.64
CA GLU A 140 4.75 5.32 -25.75
C GLU A 140 5.93 4.68 -25.01
N GLY A 141 5.71 3.49 -24.41
CA GLY A 141 6.74 2.76 -23.71
C GLY A 141 6.23 2.06 -22.45
N SER A 142 7.14 1.72 -21.55
CA SER A 142 6.81 0.99 -20.32
C SER A 142 7.57 1.53 -19.11
N ILE A 143 6.98 1.33 -17.94
CA ILE A 143 7.70 1.36 -16.67
C ILE A 143 8.35 -0.01 -16.52
N GLU A 144 9.68 -0.06 -16.41
CA GLU A 144 10.44 -1.30 -16.29
C GLU A 144 10.54 -1.78 -14.85
N GLY A 145 10.54 -0.85 -13.92
CA GLY A 145 10.62 -1.16 -12.50
C GLY A 145 10.34 0.03 -11.60
N ILE A 146 10.01 -0.31 -10.36
CA ILE A 146 9.75 0.63 -9.27
C ILE A 146 10.65 0.26 -8.11
N LEU A 147 11.29 1.26 -7.51
CA LEU A 147 12.14 1.12 -6.34
C LEU A 147 11.58 1.98 -5.21
N ALA A 148 11.39 1.38 -4.05
CA ALA A 148 10.95 2.05 -2.84
C ALA A 148 11.68 1.54 -1.61
N ARG A 149 11.63 2.27 -0.50
CA ARG A 149 12.10 1.83 0.80
C ARG A 149 10.92 1.52 1.71
N ASP A 150 10.84 0.30 2.16
CA ASP A 150 9.99 -0.09 3.28
C ASP A 150 10.73 0.20 4.58
N ILE A 151 10.45 1.37 5.17
CA ILE A 151 11.14 1.86 6.36
C ILE A 151 10.82 0.99 7.57
N ALA A 152 9.58 0.51 7.67
CA ALA A 152 9.14 -0.30 8.80
C ALA A 152 9.94 -1.62 8.91
N ARG A 153 10.42 -2.14 7.78
CA ARG A 153 11.19 -3.39 7.69
C ARG A 153 12.65 -3.18 7.31
N ASP A 154 13.09 -1.93 7.24
CA ASP A 154 14.46 -1.56 6.84
C ASP A 154 14.93 -2.27 5.55
N ARG A 155 14.05 -2.40 4.57
CA ARG A 155 14.35 -3.08 3.31
C ARG A 155 14.05 -2.22 2.10
N THR A 156 14.75 -2.52 1.00
CA THR A 156 14.46 -1.97 -0.30
C THR A 156 13.53 -2.90 -1.06
N VAL A 157 12.43 -2.37 -1.59
CA VAL A 157 11.44 -3.09 -2.38
C VAL A 157 11.66 -2.79 -3.85
N PHE A 158 11.82 -3.84 -4.64
CA PHE A 158 11.88 -3.76 -6.09
C PHE A 158 10.64 -4.41 -6.68
N VAL A 159 9.88 -3.67 -7.44
CA VAL A 159 8.79 -4.19 -8.25
C VAL A 159 9.23 -4.17 -9.70
N LEU A 160 9.38 -5.34 -10.28
CA LEU A 160 9.74 -5.47 -11.68
C LEU A 160 8.49 -5.63 -12.54
N ASN A 161 8.51 -5.03 -13.71
CA ASN A 161 7.51 -5.29 -14.72
C ASN A 161 7.67 -6.73 -15.24
N SER A 162 6.83 -7.63 -14.74
CA SER A 162 6.78 -9.03 -15.17
C SER A 162 5.69 -9.31 -16.21
N VAL A 163 4.92 -8.28 -16.56
CA VAL A 163 3.80 -8.44 -17.50
C VAL A 163 4.30 -8.28 -18.93
N SER A 164 4.29 -9.37 -19.69
CA SER A 164 4.60 -9.32 -21.12
C SER A 164 3.36 -8.89 -21.93
N GLY A 165 3.57 -8.01 -22.91
CA GLY A 165 2.52 -7.65 -23.88
C GLY A 165 2.64 -6.21 -24.36
N THR A 166 2.54 -6.01 -25.67
CA THR A 166 2.84 -4.75 -26.35
C THR A 166 1.63 -3.90 -26.69
N HIS A 167 0.39 -4.35 -26.45
CA HIS A 167 -0.78 -3.58 -26.85
C HIS A 167 -1.86 -3.57 -25.76
N LEU A 168 -2.07 -2.38 -25.20
CA LEU A 168 -3.27 -2.03 -24.44
C LEU A 168 -4.34 -1.66 -25.44
N THR A 169 -5.30 -2.55 -25.67
CA THR A 169 -6.55 -2.22 -26.39
C THR A 169 -7.66 -1.82 -25.42
N THR A 170 -7.40 -1.90 -24.12
CA THR A 170 -8.39 -1.64 -23.08
C THR A 170 -8.36 -0.16 -22.65
N GLN A 171 -9.54 0.42 -22.53
CA GLN A 171 -9.72 1.72 -21.92
C GLN A 171 -9.30 1.66 -20.44
N PHE A 172 -8.52 2.65 -20.00
CA PHE A 172 -8.08 2.74 -18.60
C PHE A 172 -9.29 2.68 -17.65
N GLN A 173 -9.23 1.76 -16.70
CA GLN A 173 -10.29 1.59 -15.71
C GLN A 173 -10.04 2.50 -14.50
N HIS A 174 -10.92 3.48 -14.30
CA HIS A 174 -10.79 4.44 -13.20
C HIS A 174 -11.16 3.85 -11.84
N ASP A 175 -11.94 2.77 -11.81
CA ASP A 175 -12.36 2.15 -10.56
C ASP A 175 -11.24 1.32 -9.95
N LEU A 176 -11.08 1.41 -8.62
CA LEU A 176 -10.22 0.50 -7.88
C LEU A 176 -10.90 -0.87 -7.79
N ASP A 177 -10.15 -1.90 -8.18
CA ASP A 177 -10.57 -3.28 -7.99
C ASP A 177 -10.59 -3.64 -6.48
N PRO A 178 -11.49 -4.53 -6.02
CA PRO A 178 -11.47 -5.01 -4.64
C PRO A 178 -10.10 -5.52 -4.18
N VAL A 179 -9.36 -6.22 -5.05
CA VAL A 179 -8.01 -6.72 -4.75
C VAL A 179 -6.99 -5.58 -4.61
N GLU A 180 -7.09 -4.51 -5.41
CA GLU A 180 -6.27 -3.30 -5.22
C GLU A 180 -6.58 -2.64 -3.86
N LEU A 181 -7.87 -2.59 -3.47
CA LEU A 181 -8.29 -2.06 -2.18
C LEU A 181 -7.77 -2.90 -1.01
N GLU A 182 -7.75 -4.23 -1.13
CA GLU A 182 -7.13 -5.12 -0.13
C GLU A 182 -5.65 -4.79 0.06
N GLY A 183 -4.88 -4.64 -1.03
CA GLY A 183 -3.47 -4.28 -0.95
C GLY A 183 -3.24 -2.91 -0.30
N LEU A 184 -4.06 -1.92 -0.64
CA LEU A 184 -3.99 -0.59 0.01
C LEU A 184 -4.37 -0.66 1.50
N LEU A 185 -5.35 -1.47 1.86
CA LEU A 185 -5.72 -1.67 3.26
C LEU A 185 -4.62 -2.39 4.03
N ALA A 186 -4.02 -3.43 3.44
CA ALA A 186 -2.89 -4.14 4.03
C ALA A 186 -1.74 -3.18 4.35
N SER A 187 -1.41 -2.25 3.46
CA SER A 187 -0.36 -1.25 3.70
C SER A 187 -0.64 -0.31 4.88
N VAL A 188 -1.91 -0.01 5.15
CA VAL A 188 -2.32 0.81 6.30
C VAL A 188 -2.27 0.01 7.61
N LEU A 189 -2.60 -1.28 7.55
CA LEU A 189 -2.72 -2.13 8.74
C LEU A 189 -1.37 -2.73 9.16
N ARG A 190 -0.50 -3.03 8.20
CA ARG A 190 0.81 -3.65 8.42
C ARG A 190 1.71 -2.93 9.44
N PRO A 191 1.79 -1.60 9.51
CA PRO A 191 2.59 -0.91 10.53
C PRO A 191 2.18 -1.20 11.99
N PHE A 192 0.96 -1.70 12.20
CA PHE A 192 0.48 -2.09 13.55
C PHE A 192 0.88 -3.52 13.93
N ALA A 193 1.23 -4.36 12.98
CA ALA A 193 1.54 -5.78 13.22
C ALA A 193 2.74 -6.00 14.17
N PRO A 194 3.86 -5.26 14.11
CA PRO A 194 4.98 -5.43 15.04
C PRO A 194 4.59 -5.20 16.51
N ASP A 195 3.79 -4.15 16.80
CA ASP A 195 3.32 -3.90 18.18
C ASP A 195 2.39 -5.03 18.67
N MET A 196 1.52 -5.52 17.81
CA MET A 196 0.66 -6.66 18.12
C MET A 196 1.48 -7.94 18.37
N ALA A 197 2.47 -8.22 17.53
CA ALA A 197 3.37 -9.34 17.66
C ALA A 197 4.13 -9.28 19.02
N GLN A 198 4.65 -8.11 19.36
CA GLN A 198 5.37 -7.95 20.63
C GLN A 198 4.46 -8.13 21.85
N ARG A 199 3.21 -7.68 21.79
CA ARG A 199 2.24 -7.90 22.88
C ARG A 199 1.92 -9.37 23.05
N LEU A 200 1.68 -10.09 21.97
CA LEU A 200 1.36 -11.51 22.03
C LEU A 200 2.54 -12.34 22.49
N LEU A 201 3.77 -12.04 22.03
CA LEU A 201 5.00 -12.67 22.53
C LEU A 201 5.20 -12.50 24.04
N ARG A 202 4.71 -11.39 24.62
CA ARG A 202 4.77 -11.17 26.07
C ARG A 202 3.67 -11.90 26.83
N SER A 203 2.47 -12.02 26.26
CA SER A 203 1.32 -12.61 26.91
C SER A 203 1.25 -14.12 26.73
N ASP A 204 1.68 -14.63 25.59
CA ASP A 204 1.62 -16.07 25.25
C ASP A 204 2.78 -16.46 24.32
N PRO A 205 4.00 -16.57 24.86
CA PRO A 205 5.20 -16.92 24.08
C PRO A 205 5.15 -18.36 23.53
N GLU A 206 4.38 -19.26 24.15
CA GLU A 206 4.31 -20.65 23.71
C GLU A 206 3.56 -20.80 22.39
N THR A 207 2.46 -20.06 22.24
CA THR A 207 1.65 -20.11 21.01
C THR A 207 2.34 -19.50 19.80
N VAL A 208 3.17 -18.47 19.99
CA VAL A 208 3.76 -17.72 18.87
C VAL A 208 5.25 -17.91 18.69
N GLY A 209 5.93 -18.53 19.63
CA GLY A 209 7.40 -18.65 19.62
C GLY A 209 7.97 -19.49 18.48
N HIS A 210 7.12 -20.21 17.74
CA HIS A 210 7.50 -21.01 16.58
C HIS A 210 7.32 -20.26 15.24
N LEU A 211 6.66 -19.10 15.24
CA LEU A 211 6.47 -18.28 14.05
C LEU A 211 7.65 -17.33 13.83
N SER A 212 8.07 -17.16 12.59
CA SER A 212 8.98 -16.06 12.29
C SER A 212 8.23 -14.72 12.45
N ALA A 213 8.96 -13.65 12.78
CA ALA A 213 8.35 -12.33 12.92
C ALA A 213 7.62 -11.89 11.65
N LEU A 214 8.14 -12.24 10.47
CA LEU A 214 7.53 -11.90 9.19
C LEU A 214 6.23 -12.68 8.94
N ASP A 215 6.22 -13.98 9.19
CA ASP A 215 5.02 -14.81 9.04
C ASP A 215 3.91 -14.33 9.97
N PHE A 216 4.28 -13.90 11.17
CA PHE A 216 3.35 -13.37 12.15
C PHE A 216 2.74 -12.02 11.71
N GLU A 217 3.56 -11.09 11.20
CA GLU A 217 3.09 -9.81 10.67
C GLU A 217 2.17 -10.00 9.46
N ASP A 218 2.49 -10.95 8.58
CA ASP A 218 1.67 -11.25 7.42
C ASP A 218 0.32 -11.86 7.85
N ALA A 219 0.32 -12.84 8.75
CA ALA A 219 -0.90 -13.45 9.29
C ALA A 219 -1.83 -12.41 9.95
N LEU A 220 -1.29 -11.54 10.79
CA LEU A 220 -2.07 -10.47 11.42
C LEU A 220 -2.63 -9.47 10.41
N THR A 221 -1.85 -9.12 9.39
CA THR A 221 -2.29 -8.21 8.33
C THR A 221 -3.42 -8.82 7.52
N GLU A 222 -3.30 -10.08 7.12
CA GLU A 222 -4.33 -10.83 6.39
C GLU A 222 -5.63 -10.95 7.21
N SER A 223 -5.52 -11.27 8.49
CA SER A 223 -6.67 -11.32 9.40
C SER A 223 -7.38 -9.98 9.48
N CYS A 224 -6.64 -8.87 9.64
CA CYS A 224 -7.25 -7.54 9.67
C CYS A 224 -7.92 -7.16 8.33
N VAL A 225 -7.33 -7.50 7.19
CA VAL A 225 -7.93 -7.27 5.86
C VAL A 225 -9.24 -8.06 5.73
N ARG A 226 -9.26 -9.33 6.15
CA ARG A 226 -10.45 -10.16 6.13
C ARG A 226 -11.56 -9.61 7.05
N LEU A 227 -11.23 -9.22 8.28
CA LEU A 227 -12.16 -8.60 9.22
C LEU A 227 -12.74 -7.29 8.70
N HIS A 228 -11.93 -6.51 7.97
CA HIS A 228 -12.44 -5.33 7.27
C HIS A 228 -13.49 -5.72 6.20
N GLY A 229 -13.34 -6.85 5.54
CA GLY A 229 -14.32 -7.42 4.61
C GLY A 229 -15.66 -7.71 5.29
N TYR A 230 -15.67 -8.13 6.54
CA TYR A 230 -16.87 -8.35 7.38
C TYR A 230 -17.48 -7.07 7.96
N GLY A 231 -16.92 -5.91 7.64
CA GLY A 231 -17.48 -4.62 8.03
C GLY A 231 -16.82 -3.96 9.23
N PHE A 232 -15.77 -4.56 9.81
CA PHE A 232 -14.99 -3.90 10.86
C PHE A 232 -14.20 -2.72 10.29
N ARG A 233 -14.18 -1.61 11.03
CA ARG A 233 -13.46 -0.36 10.65
C ARG A 233 -12.55 0.12 11.77
N LYS A 234 -12.87 -0.19 13.03
CA LYS A 234 -12.06 0.19 14.19
C LYS A 234 -10.85 -0.74 14.29
N VAL A 235 -9.66 -0.17 14.11
CA VAL A 235 -8.39 -0.91 14.15
C VAL A 235 -8.21 -1.69 15.46
N SER A 236 -8.66 -1.12 16.59
CA SER A 236 -8.59 -1.80 17.90
C SER A 236 -9.37 -3.12 17.92
N MET A 237 -10.57 -3.14 17.34
CA MET A 237 -11.41 -4.36 17.27
C MET A 237 -10.81 -5.39 16.33
N MET A 238 -10.37 -4.95 15.13
CA MET A 238 -9.71 -5.84 14.19
C MET A 238 -8.45 -6.48 14.80
N ARG A 239 -7.68 -5.72 15.58
CA ARG A 239 -6.49 -6.23 16.27
C ARG A 239 -6.83 -7.31 17.28
N GLU A 240 -7.82 -7.10 18.14
CA GLU A 240 -8.24 -8.12 19.12
C GLU A 240 -8.75 -9.39 18.45
N LEU A 241 -9.57 -9.26 17.41
CA LEU A 241 -10.10 -10.40 16.68
C LEU A 241 -9.01 -11.12 15.86
N ALA A 242 -8.05 -10.40 15.27
CA ALA A 242 -6.94 -11.00 14.56
C ALA A 242 -6.03 -11.84 15.49
N LEU A 243 -5.93 -11.47 16.77
CA LEU A 243 -5.22 -12.31 17.75
C LEU A 243 -5.93 -13.63 18.00
N GLN A 244 -7.27 -13.69 17.88
CA GLN A 244 -8.00 -14.97 18.00
C GLN A 244 -7.60 -15.93 16.89
N ASP A 245 -7.38 -15.44 15.66
CA ASP A 245 -6.90 -16.29 14.57
C ASP A 245 -5.56 -16.95 14.89
N ILE A 246 -4.66 -16.21 15.49
CA ILE A 246 -3.35 -16.73 15.86
C ILE A 246 -3.50 -17.81 16.94
N TRP A 247 -4.32 -17.57 17.98
CA TRP A 247 -4.55 -18.56 19.03
C TRP A 247 -5.28 -19.82 18.53
N MET A 248 -6.17 -19.67 17.55
CA MET A 248 -6.90 -20.79 16.96
C MET A 248 -6.16 -21.48 15.80
N GLY A 249 -5.00 -20.90 15.37
CA GLY A 249 -4.21 -21.43 14.26
C GLY A 249 -4.83 -21.18 12.87
N GLY A 250 -5.74 -20.20 12.76
CA GLY A 250 -6.41 -19.82 11.51
C GLY A 250 -7.64 -18.96 11.75
N PRO A 251 -8.39 -18.60 10.69
CA PRO A 251 -9.59 -17.77 10.80
C PRO A 251 -10.60 -18.35 11.77
N PHE A 252 -10.86 -17.66 12.89
CA PHE A 252 -11.69 -18.18 13.98
C PHE A 252 -13.12 -18.55 13.52
N GLU A 253 -13.67 -17.84 12.56
CA GLU A 253 -15.00 -18.11 12.02
C GLU A 253 -15.08 -19.40 11.17
N MET A 254 -13.95 -19.98 10.82
CA MET A 254 -13.92 -21.27 10.12
C MET A 254 -14.08 -22.47 11.06
N TYR A 255 -13.87 -22.26 12.35
CA TYR A 255 -13.97 -23.33 13.35
C TYR A 255 -15.36 -23.44 14.00
N ASP A 256 -16.16 -22.38 13.94
CA ASP A 256 -17.49 -22.35 14.54
C ASP A 256 -18.49 -21.66 13.60
N PRO A 257 -19.54 -22.38 13.12
CA PRO A 257 -20.58 -21.81 12.28
C PRO A 257 -21.29 -20.59 12.90
N GLN A 258 -21.41 -20.51 14.21
CA GLN A 258 -22.02 -19.39 14.91
C GLN A 258 -21.15 -18.13 14.74
N LEU A 259 -19.82 -18.26 14.85
CA LEU A 259 -18.89 -17.14 14.64
C LEU A 259 -18.96 -16.64 13.18
N HIS A 260 -19.07 -17.58 12.23
CA HIS A 260 -19.25 -17.22 10.82
C HIS A 260 -20.56 -16.45 10.58
N GLU A 261 -21.66 -16.90 11.16
CA GLU A 261 -22.97 -16.23 11.06
C GLU A 261 -22.90 -14.81 11.64
N ILE A 262 -22.27 -14.61 12.80
CA ILE A 262 -22.09 -13.29 13.39
C ILE A 262 -21.21 -12.40 12.50
N CYS A 263 -20.13 -12.92 11.92
CA CYS A 263 -19.26 -12.15 11.00
C CYS A 263 -20.02 -11.64 9.78
N THR A 264 -20.91 -12.47 9.22
CA THR A 264 -21.61 -12.19 7.96
C THR A 264 -22.95 -11.47 8.14
N CYS A 265 -23.51 -11.42 9.37
CA CYS A 265 -24.78 -10.74 9.62
C CYS A 265 -24.70 -9.22 9.40
N ASP A 266 -25.86 -8.59 9.20
CA ASP A 266 -25.97 -7.13 9.00
C ASP A 266 -26.18 -6.40 10.34
N LEU A 267 -25.24 -6.59 11.28
CA LEU A 267 -25.19 -5.87 12.54
C LEU A 267 -24.21 -4.68 12.44
N GLU A 268 -24.49 -3.64 13.20
CA GLU A 268 -23.53 -2.55 13.42
C GLU A 268 -22.24 -3.08 14.05
N GLU A 269 -21.11 -2.46 13.73
CA GLU A 269 -19.76 -2.90 14.10
C GLU A 269 -19.61 -3.23 15.59
N ASP A 270 -20.09 -2.34 16.49
CA ASP A 270 -19.98 -2.52 17.93
C ASP A 270 -20.81 -3.71 18.44
N ALA A 271 -22.02 -3.89 17.90
CA ALA A 271 -22.87 -5.01 18.25
C ALA A 271 -22.31 -6.35 17.74
N LYS A 272 -21.81 -6.36 16.52
CA LYS A 272 -21.12 -7.51 15.92
C LYS A 272 -19.90 -7.92 16.75
N TYR A 273 -19.08 -6.94 17.14
CA TYR A 273 -17.90 -7.18 17.97
C TYR A 273 -18.26 -7.75 19.35
N ALA A 274 -19.27 -7.18 20.01
CA ALA A 274 -19.73 -7.69 21.30
C ALA A 274 -20.22 -9.14 21.19
N ALA A 275 -21.04 -9.45 20.18
CA ALA A 275 -21.54 -10.81 19.94
C ALA A 275 -20.41 -11.82 19.67
N LEU A 276 -19.38 -11.44 18.90
CA LEU A 276 -18.22 -12.30 18.67
C LEU A 276 -17.44 -12.56 19.95
N ARG A 277 -17.19 -11.52 20.76
CA ARG A 277 -16.50 -11.69 22.04
C ARG A 277 -17.22 -12.65 22.97
N ASP A 278 -18.53 -12.49 23.09
CA ASP A 278 -19.36 -13.36 23.95
C ASP A 278 -19.33 -14.81 23.45
N ALA A 279 -19.45 -15.04 22.14
CA ALA A 279 -19.40 -16.36 21.55
C ALA A 279 -18.03 -17.02 21.70
N ILE A 280 -16.94 -16.29 21.47
CA ILE A 280 -15.55 -16.78 21.67
C ILE A 280 -15.33 -17.14 23.14
N ALA A 281 -15.78 -16.30 24.07
CA ALA A 281 -15.64 -16.56 25.50
C ALA A 281 -16.43 -17.83 25.93
N ALA A 282 -17.61 -18.06 25.35
CA ALA A 282 -18.39 -19.25 25.59
C ALA A 282 -17.70 -20.52 25.06
N SER A 283 -17.09 -20.45 23.88
CA SER A 283 -16.36 -21.56 23.26
C SER A 283 -15.06 -21.92 24.00
N SER A 284 -14.48 -20.97 24.73
CA SER A 284 -13.22 -21.16 25.47
C SER A 284 -13.40 -21.77 26.86
N GLN A 285 -14.63 -22.04 27.33
CA GLN A 285 -14.85 -22.67 28.61
C GLN A 285 -14.66 -24.20 28.52
N PRO A 286 -13.70 -24.79 29.28
CA PRO A 286 -13.50 -26.23 29.28
C PRO A 286 -14.70 -26.93 29.96
N GLY A 287 -15.63 -27.48 29.18
CA GLY A 287 -16.72 -28.25 29.71
C GLY A 287 -17.99 -28.43 28.86
N SER A 288 -17.98 -28.02 27.59
CA SER A 288 -19.13 -28.16 26.69
C SER A 288 -18.88 -29.08 25.48
N LEU A 289 -18.26 -30.26 25.76
CA LEU A 289 -18.27 -31.41 24.85
C LEU A 289 -18.81 -32.63 25.56
#